data_f09ea4cb4c9b68dc435f4811dae3f640
#
_entry.id   f09ea4cb4c9b68dc435f4811dae3f640
#
_cell.length_a   1.000
_cell.length_b   1.000
_cell.length_c   1.000
_cell.angle_alpha   90.00
_cell.angle_beta   90.00
_cell.angle_gamma   90.00
#
_symmetry.space_group_name_H-M   'P 1'
#
loop_
_entity.id
_entity.type
_entity.pdbx_description
1 polymer ?
#
loop_
_entity_poly.entity_id
_entity_poly.type
_entity_poly.pdbx_seq_one_letter_code
_entity_poly.pdbx_strand_id
1 'polypeptide(L)'
;MARSRKFHFKKYSIVKGNIKVSLDMSRFNTQYGRAQYQLDGNVSQSMIPFMPMNAGTLVNITRAASAAVQGSGQVYAAFGPQGRFLYEGKGMVGVESGSPWAKEGEKKVLVSQYGRKTNAKEFLSYNHSTHPQAQAEWFEPAKAKDLDKWVKDVKETAGGGTYGK
;
A
#
# COMPACT_ATOMS: atom_id res chain seq x y z
N MET A 1 -9.07 -13.02 -5.52
CA MET A 1 -7.70 -12.49 -5.74
C MET A 1 -7.70 -11.69 -7.03
N ALA A 2 -7.55 -10.36 -6.96
CA ALA A 2 -7.41 -9.53 -8.14
C ALA A 2 -6.04 -9.80 -8.79
N ARG A 3 -6.03 -10.27 -10.03
CA ARG A 3 -4.79 -10.42 -10.81
C ARG A 3 -4.25 -9.02 -11.09
N SER A 4 -3.11 -8.68 -10.49
CA SER A 4 -2.32 -7.51 -10.88
C SER A 4 -2.04 -7.61 -12.39
N ARG A 5 -2.50 -6.64 -13.15
CA ARG A 5 -2.15 -6.50 -14.57
C ARG A 5 -0.74 -5.93 -14.64
N LYS A 6 0.28 -6.79 -14.65
CA LYS A 6 1.62 -6.36 -15.00
C LYS A 6 1.57 -5.74 -16.40
N PHE A 7 2.05 -4.52 -16.52
CA PHE A 7 2.20 -3.87 -17.81
C PHE A 7 3.14 -4.72 -18.67
N HIS A 8 2.69 -5.15 -19.83
CA HIS A 8 3.47 -6.01 -20.73
C HIS A 8 3.39 -5.49 -22.16
N PHE A 9 4.50 -5.03 -22.68
CA PHE A 9 4.63 -4.65 -24.07
C PHE A 9 4.81 -5.91 -24.92
N LYS A 10 3.89 -6.13 -25.86
CA LYS A 10 3.93 -7.28 -26.76
C LYS A 10 5.02 -7.11 -27.82
N LYS A 11 5.63 -8.20 -28.26
CA LYS A 11 6.44 -8.22 -29.46
C LYS A 11 5.55 -7.91 -30.65
N TYR A 12 6.02 -7.07 -31.54
CA TYR A 12 5.30 -6.67 -32.73
C TYR A 12 6.14 -7.02 -33.97
N SER A 13 5.52 -7.65 -34.98
CA SER A 13 6.16 -7.96 -36.25
C SER A 13 5.20 -7.66 -37.37
N ILE A 14 5.67 -6.90 -38.34
CA ILE A 14 4.95 -6.61 -39.60
C ILE A 14 5.82 -7.02 -40.77
N VAL A 15 5.17 -7.64 -41.76
CA VAL A 15 5.77 -7.94 -43.05
C VAL A 15 4.99 -7.18 -44.16
N LYS A 16 5.65 -6.35 -44.92
CA LYS A 16 5.05 -5.64 -46.07
C LYS A 16 5.98 -5.76 -47.29
N GLY A 17 5.56 -6.56 -48.27
CA GLY A 17 6.43 -6.94 -49.38
C GLY A 17 7.66 -7.70 -48.89
N ASN A 18 8.84 -7.27 -49.28
CA ASN A 18 10.12 -7.87 -48.90
C ASN A 18 10.71 -7.30 -47.59
N ILE A 19 9.96 -6.43 -46.89
CA ILE A 19 10.43 -5.77 -45.66
C ILE A 19 9.73 -6.43 -44.48
N LYS A 20 10.54 -6.97 -43.53
CA LYS A 20 10.09 -7.47 -42.26
C LYS A 20 10.59 -6.53 -41.14
N VAL A 21 9.67 -5.93 -40.42
CA VAL A 21 9.99 -5.13 -39.21
C VAL A 21 9.60 -5.93 -37.98
N SER A 22 10.55 -6.14 -37.06
CA SER A 22 10.32 -6.81 -35.80
C SER A 22 10.72 -5.90 -34.65
N LEU A 23 9.78 -5.60 -33.74
CA LEU A 23 10.01 -4.81 -32.54
C LEU A 23 10.03 -5.75 -31.34
N ASP A 24 11.16 -5.83 -30.65
CA ASP A 24 11.29 -6.53 -29.37
C ASP A 24 11.25 -5.52 -28.22
N MET A 25 10.18 -5.57 -27.43
CA MET A 25 9.94 -4.68 -26.30
C MET A 25 10.37 -5.28 -24.96
N SER A 26 11.14 -6.37 -24.95
CA SER A 26 11.54 -7.09 -23.72
C SER A 26 12.34 -6.21 -22.76
N ARG A 27 13.21 -5.34 -23.30
CA ARG A 27 13.97 -4.37 -22.48
C ARG A 27 13.05 -3.41 -21.71
N PHE A 28 12.02 -2.89 -22.37
CA PHE A 28 11.03 -2.01 -21.73
C PHE A 28 10.26 -2.74 -20.64
N ASN A 29 9.84 -3.97 -20.89
CA ASN A 29 9.16 -4.78 -19.87
C ASN A 29 10.03 -4.94 -18.61
N THR A 30 11.33 -5.18 -18.78
CA THR A 30 12.27 -5.29 -17.67
C THR A 30 12.42 -3.96 -16.90
N GLN A 31 12.57 -2.86 -17.62
CA GLN A 31 12.71 -1.51 -17.03
C GLN A 31 11.44 -1.12 -16.25
N TYR A 32 10.26 -1.30 -16.85
CA TYR A 32 9.00 -1.02 -16.18
C TYR A 32 8.75 -1.94 -14.98
N GLY A 33 9.16 -3.21 -15.06
CA GLY A 33 9.09 -4.12 -13.93
C GLY A 33 9.96 -3.67 -12.75
N ARG A 34 11.16 -3.15 -13.02
CA ARG A 34 12.05 -2.57 -12.00
C ARG A 34 11.46 -1.28 -11.42
N ALA A 35 10.92 -0.41 -12.27
CA ALA A 35 10.28 0.83 -11.83
C ALA A 35 9.06 0.56 -10.93
N GLN A 36 8.24 -0.43 -11.29
CA GLN A 36 7.11 -0.85 -10.45
C GLN A 36 7.57 -1.41 -9.11
N TYR A 37 8.60 -2.26 -9.11
CA TYR A 37 9.18 -2.80 -7.88
C TYR A 37 9.66 -1.68 -6.95
N GLN A 38 10.34 -0.68 -7.50
CA GLN A 38 10.84 0.46 -6.74
C GLN A 38 9.68 1.33 -6.22
N LEU A 39 8.65 1.58 -7.04
CA LEU A 39 7.48 2.35 -6.63
C LEU A 39 6.77 1.70 -5.43
N ASP A 40 6.50 0.39 -5.52
CA ASP A 40 5.82 -0.34 -4.45
C ASP A 40 6.62 -0.26 -3.13
N GLY A 41 7.96 -0.39 -3.22
CA GLY A 41 8.85 -0.24 -2.08
C GLY A 41 8.84 1.17 -1.50
N ASN A 42 8.93 2.19 -2.34
CA ASN A 42 8.92 3.60 -1.92
C ASN A 42 7.60 3.95 -1.20
N VAL A 43 6.47 3.56 -1.77
CA VAL A 43 5.13 3.79 -1.18
C VAL A 43 5.04 3.11 0.19
N SER A 44 5.45 1.85 0.29
CA SER A 44 5.43 1.11 1.55
C SER A 44 6.30 1.79 2.62
N GLN A 45 7.51 2.23 2.27
CA GLN A 45 8.43 2.89 3.20
C GLN A 45 7.93 4.27 3.64
N SER A 46 7.35 5.05 2.72
CA SER A 46 6.86 6.40 3.02
C SER A 46 5.68 6.42 3.98
N MET A 47 4.90 5.33 4.07
CA MET A 47 3.79 5.21 5.02
C MET A 47 4.24 4.99 6.46
N ILE A 48 5.39 4.36 6.69
CA ILE A 48 5.84 3.91 8.03
C ILE A 48 5.85 5.03 9.07
N PRO A 49 6.37 6.24 8.82
CA PRO A 49 6.40 7.31 9.81
C PRO A 49 5.02 7.78 10.28
N PHE A 50 4.00 7.56 9.46
CA PHE A 50 2.61 7.95 9.73
C PHE A 50 1.77 6.80 10.33
N MET A 51 2.31 5.57 10.34
CA MET A 51 1.63 4.41 10.94
C MET A 51 1.76 4.43 12.47
N PRO A 52 0.69 4.07 13.20
CA PRO A 52 0.79 3.93 14.65
C PRO A 52 1.73 2.77 15.01
N MET A 53 2.62 3.01 15.95
CA MET A 53 3.58 2.01 16.40
C MET A 53 3.56 1.90 17.91
N ASN A 54 3.22 0.71 18.43
CA ASN A 54 3.37 0.36 19.82
C ASN A 54 4.45 -0.74 19.94
N ALA A 55 4.11 -1.98 19.62
CA ALA A 55 5.06 -3.10 19.60
C ALA A 55 5.63 -3.38 18.18
N GLY A 56 5.31 -2.55 17.19
CA GLY A 56 5.78 -2.73 15.80
C GLY A 56 5.04 -3.82 15.00
N THR A 57 4.14 -4.58 15.60
CA THR A 57 3.47 -5.70 14.93
C THR A 57 2.75 -5.28 13.66
N LEU A 58 1.92 -4.21 13.70
CA LEU A 58 1.20 -3.73 12.51
C LEU A 58 2.15 -3.36 11.38
N VAL A 59 3.20 -2.59 11.70
CA VAL A 59 4.20 -2.15 10.72
C VAL A 59 4.90 -3.36 10.10
N ASN A 60 5.34 -4.32 10.92
CA ASN A 60 6.09 -5.49 10.45
C ASN A 60 5.24 -6.42 9.59
N ILE A 61 4.00 -6.74 9.98
CA ILE A 61 3.12 -7.60 9.17
C ILE A 61 2.69 -6.90 7.87
N THR A 62 2.47 -5.59 7.88
CA THR A 62 2.13 -4.81 6.70
C THR A 62 3.31 -4.74 5.73
N ARG A 63 4.53 -4.52 6.23
CA ARG A 63 5.76 -4.56 5.42
C ARG A 63 5.98 -5.93 4.80
N ALA A 64 5.85 -7.00 5.58
CA ALA A 64 6.01 -8.38 5.08
C ALA A 64 4.99 -8.70 3.98
N ALA A 65 3.73 -8.33 4.18
CA ALA A 65 2.67 -8.53 3.19
C ALA A 65 2.93 -7.71 1.91
N SER A 66 3.36 -6.45 2.05
CA SER A 66 3.70 -5.59 0.91
C SER A 66 4.94 -6.10 0.16
N ALA A 67 5.96 -6.61 0.88
CA ALA A 67 7.14 -7.20 0.27
C ALA A 67 6.82 -8.46 -0.55
N ALA A 68 5.87 -9.28 -0.10
CA ALA A 68 5.43 -10.48 -0.81
C ALA A 68 4.76 -10.19 -2.16
N VAL A 69 4.24 -8.98 -2.35
CA VAL A 69 3.57 -8.53 -3.59
C VAL A 69 4.33 -7.41 -4.31
N GLN A 70 5.51 -7.04 -3.85
CA GLN A 70 6.31 -5.94 -4.40
C GLN A 70 6.64 -6.19 -5.88
N GLY A 71 6.46 -5.17 -6.70
CA GLY A 71 6.60 -5.25 -8.16
C GLY A 71 5.32 -5.70 -8.87
N SER A 72 4.23 -5.91 -8.16
CA SER A 72 2.92 -6.24 -8.74
C SER A 72 2.01 -5.03 -8.93
N GLY A 73 2.39 -3.86 -8.42
CA GLY A 73 1.54 -2.67 -8.35
C GLY A 73 0.55 -2.73 -7.19
N GLN A 74 0.78 -3.62 -6.23
CA GLN A 74 -0.03 -3.72 -5.01
C GLN A 74 0.84 -3.40 -3.79
N VAL A 75 0.33 -2.52 -2.95
CA VAL A 75 0.93 -2.18 -1.66
C VAL A 75 -0.18 -2.21 -0.62
N TYR A 76 0.06 -2.87 0.50
CA TYR A 76 -0.88 -2.86 1.61
C TYR A 76 -0.67 -1.60 2.45
N ALA A 77 -1.72 -0.80 2.62
CA ALA A 77 -1.70 0.30 3.58
C ALA A 77 -1.73 -0.23 5.01
N ALA A 78 -2.50 -1.29 5.24
CA ALA A 78 -2.56 -2.01 6.51
C ALA A 78 -2.87 -3.48 6.26
N PHE A 79 -2.21 -4.37 6.99
CA PHE A 79 -2.44 -5.81 6.92
C PHE A 79 -2.75 -6.39 8.30
N GLY A 80 -3.47 -7.52 8.31
CA GLY A 80 -3.90 -8.19 9.53
C GLY A 80 -5.29 -7.80 10.01
N PRO A 81 -5.84 -8.51 11.01
CA PRO A 81 -7.24 -8.41 11.43
C PRO A 81 -7.64 -7.03 11.97
N GLN A 82 -6.69 -6.29 12.53
CA GLN A 82 -6.90 -4.94 13.07
C GLN A 82 -6.52 -3.83 12.07
N GLY A 83 -5.87 -4.18 10.97
CA GLY A 83 -5.25 -3.22 10.05
C GLY A 83 -6.23 -2.20 9.51
N ARG A 84 -7.38 -2.66 9.00
CA ARG A 84 -8.40 -1.77 8.42
C ARG A 84 -8.89 -0.72 9.42
N PHE A 85 -9.18 -1.13 10.66
CA PHE A 85 -9.76 -0.23 11.66
C PHE A 85 -8.75 0.79 12.17
N LEU A 86 -7.51 0.35 12.34
CA LEU A 86 -6.41 1.24 12.66
C LEU A 86 -6.18 2.24 11.52
N TYR A 87 -6.29 1.79 10.26
CA TYR A 87 -6.17 2.68 9.11
C TYR A 87 -7.28 3.71 9.05
N GLU A 88 -8.54 3.29 9.22
CA GLU A 88 -9.69 4.16 9.21
C GLU A 88 -9.82 5.03 10.49
N GLY A 89 -9.04 4.74 11.52
CA GLY A 89 -9.11 5.46 12.80
C GLY A 89 -10.39 5.24 13.60
N LYS A 90 -11.14 4.17 13.31
CA LYS A 90 -12.45 3.90 13.88
C LYS A 90 -12.40 2.83 14.95
N GLY A 91 -13.06 3.08 16.06
CA GLY A 91 -13.24 2.11 17.15
C GLY A 91 -14.22 1.00 16.78
N MET A 92 -13.96 -0.18 17.31
CA MET A 92 -14.82 -1.35 17.14
C MET A 92 -15.12 -2.03 18.45
N VAL A 93 -16.27 -2.70 18.47
CA VAL A 93 -16.72 -3.51 19.61
C VAL A 93 -17.27 -4.85 19.13
N GLY A 94 -17.24 -5.84 20.00
CA GLY A 94 -17.94 -7.11 19.78
C GLY A 94 -19.44 -6.89 19.67
N VAL A 95 -20.08 -7.58 18.74
CA VAL A 95 -21.55 -7.45 18.49
C VAL A 95 -22.35 -7.87 19.72
N GLU A 96 -21.90 -8.88 20.45
CA GLU A 96 -22.58 -9.43 21.62
C GLU A 96 -22.13 -8.74 22.89
N SER A 97 -20.81 -8.62 23.07
CA SER A 97 -20.21 -8.12 24.31
C SER A 97 -20.21 -6.59 24.43
N GLY A 98 -20.28 -5.86 23.30
CA GLY A 98 -20.08 -4.40 23.29
C GLY A 98 -18.68 -3.97 23.74
N SER A 99 -17.76 -4.90 23.89
CA SER A 99 -16.40 -4.66 24.38
C SER A 99 -15.44 -4.43 23.21
N PRO A 100 -14.47 -3.50 23.33
CA PRO A 100 -13.36 -3.42 22.38
C PRO A 100 -12.51 -4.69 22.37
N TRP A 101 -12.55 -5.48 23.44
CA TRP A 101 -11.91 -6.77 23.62
C TRP A 101 -12.91 -7.92 23.36
N ALA A 102 -13.34 -8.07 22.10
CA ALA A 102 -14.26 -9.13 21.72
C ALA A 102 -13.68 -10.52 22.06
N LYS A 103 -14.56 -11.45 22.43
CA LYS A 103 -14.22 -12.85 22.67
C LYS A 103 -13.74 -13.53 21.39
N GLU A 104 -13.05 -14.64 21.52
CA GLU A 104 -12.64 -15.45 20.38
C GLU A 104 -13.87 -15.86 19.55
N GLY A 105 -13.77 -15.67 18.22
CA GLY A 105 -14.88 -15.95 17.29
C GLY A 105 -15.98 -14.88 17.25
N GLU A 106 -15.99 -13.91 18.15
CA GLU A 106 -16.98 -12.84 18.16
C GLU A 106 -16.74 -11.84 17.01
N LYS A 107 -17.77 -11.58 16.22
CA LYS A 107 -17.73 -10.57 15.16
C LYS A 107 -17.63 -9.18 15.77
N LYS A 108 -16.84 -8.32 15.12
CA LYS A 108 -16.73 -6.90 15.48
C LYS A 108 -17.49 -6.01 14.53
N VAL A 109 -18.07 -4.94 15.05
CA VAL A 109 -18.71 -3.85 14.32
C VAL A 109 -18.14 -2.52 14.76
N LEU A 110 -18.30 -1.49 13.92
CA LEU A 110 -17.92 -0.13 14.29
C LEU A 110 -18.77 0.34 15.48
N VAL A 111 -18.17 1.14 16.37
CA VAL A 111 -18.88 1.74 17.51
C VAL A 111 -20.10 2.55 17.01
N SER A 112 -19.93 3.30 15.90
CA SER A 112 -21.04 4.06 15.27
C SER A 112 -22.19 3.20 14.78
N GLN A 113 -21.97 1.91 14.53
CA GLN A 113 -22.96 0.97 14.03
C GLN A 113 -23.52 0.03 15.11
N TYR A 114 -22.96 0.09 16.33
CA TYR A 114 -23.31 -0.85 17.39
C TYR A 114 -24.75 -0.69 17.93
N GLY A 115 -25.27 0.54 17.89
CA GLY A 115 -26.67 0.84 18.28
C GLY A 115 -26.99 0.64 19.77
N ARG A 116 -26.02 0.29 20.62
CA ARG A 116 -26.15 0.10 22.06
C ARG A 116 -25.09 0.91 22.80
N LYS A 117 -25.27 1.12 24.12
CA LYS A 117 -24.25 1.81 24.93
C LYS A 117 -22.99 0.96 25.03
N THR A 118 -21.84 1.61 24.80
CA THR A 118 -20.50 1.02 24.98
C THR A 118 -19.57 2.08 25.55
N ASN A 119 -18.54 1.62 26.28
CA ASN A 119 -17.46 2.49 26.78
C ASN A 119 -16.32 2.68 25.76
N ALA A 120 -16.43 2.05 24.59
CA ALA A 120 -15.44 2.20 23.53
C ALA A 120 -15.58 3.56 22.85
N LYS A 121 -14.44 4.17 22.54
CA LYS A 121 -14.39 5.42 21.76
C LYS A 121 -14.72 5.14 20.29
N GLU A 122 -15.46 6.01 19.65
CA GLU A 122 -15.78 5.93 18.22
C GLU A 122 -14.54 6.16 17.37
N PHE A 123 -13.67 7.09 17.78
CA PHE A 123 -12.41 7.38 17.11
C PHE A 123 -11.23 6.92 17.94
N LEU A 124 -10.24 6.36 17.27
CA LEU A 124 -9.01 5.91 17.90
C LEU A 124 -8.06 7.10 18.12
N SER A 125 -7.37 7.09 19.26
CA SER A 125 -6.19 7.92 19.49
C SER A 125 -4.94 7.08 19.30
N TYR A 126 -3.97 7.60 18.54
CA TYR A 126 -2.73 6.88 18.27
C TYR A 126 -1.64 7.22 19.29
N ASN A 127 -0.75 6.26 19.49
CA ASN A 127 0.46 6.50 20.26
C ASN A 127 1.50 7.23 19.37
N HIS A 128 1.97 8.39 19.80
CA HIS A 128 2.92 9.22 19.09
C HIS A 128 4.36 9.10 19.63
N SER A 129 4.62 8.22 20.61
CA SER A 129 5.94 8.11 21.23
C SER A 129 7.04 7.67 20.27
N THR A 130 6.75 6.72 19.40
CA THR A 130 7.72 6.21 18.40
C THR A 130 7.57 6.91 17.05
N HIS A 131 6.33 7.12 16.60
CA HIS A 131 6.02 7.83 15.37
C HIS A 131 5.20 9.08 15.69
N PRO A 132 5.84 10.25 15.83
CA PRO A 132 5.14 11.49 16.19
C PRO A 132 4.07 11.93 15.19
N GLN A 133 4.16 11.46 13.93
CA GLN A 133 3.23 11.77 12.85
C GLN A 133 2.14 10.70 12.66
N ALA A 134 2.01 9.74 13.60
CA ALA A 134 1.02 8.67 13.51
C ALA A 134 -0.41 9.22 13.43
N GLN A 135 -1.17 8.78 12.44
CA GLN A 135 -2.55 9.24 12.21
C GLN A 135 -3.35 8.22 11.42
N ALA A 136 -4.66 8.44 11.28
CA ALA A 136 -5.49 7.65 10.37
C ALA A 136 -5.11 7.95 8.91
N GLU A 137 -5.51 7.03 8.01
CA GLU A 137 -5.35 7.19 6.56
C GLU A 137 -3.92 7.58 6.15
N TRP A 138 -2.94 6.98 6.79
CA TRP A 138 -1.50 7.30 6.68
C TRP A 138 -0.92 7.23 5.28
N PHE A 139 -1.64 6.66 4.31
CA PHE A 139 -1.25 6.72 2.91
C PHE A 139 -1.34 8.15 2.35
N GLU A 140 -2.38 8.91 2.74
CA GLU A 140 -2.60 10.25 2.19
C GLU A 140 -1.48 11.24 2.58
N PRO A 141 -1.06 11.37 3.85
CA PRO A 141 0.08 12.21 4.19
C PRO A 141 1.40 11.72 3.61
N ALA A 142 1.61 10.40 3.49
CA ALA A 142 2.78 9.85 2.83
C ALA A 142 2.82 10.24 1.34
N LYS A 143 1.70 10.13 0.65
CA LYS A 143 1.53 10.55 -0.74
C LYS A 143 1.75 12.06 -0.89
N ALA A 144 1.13 12.88 -0.05
CA ALA A 144 1.29 14.32 -0.11
C ALA A 144 2.75 14.76 0.07
N LYS A 145 3.51 14.04 0.90
CA LYS A 145 4.92 14.33 1.17
C LYS A 145 5.86 13.86 0.06
N ASP A 146 5.68 12.65 -0.43
CA ASP A 146 6.70 11.93 -1.20
C ASP A 146 6.30 11.65 -2.66
N LEU A 147 5.13 12.10 -3.14
CA LEU A 147 4.65 11.83 -4.50
C LEU A 147 5.66 12.26 -5.59
N ASP A 148 6.20 13.47 -5.48
CA ASP A 148 7.15 13.99 -6.47
C ASP A 148 8.43 13.14 -6.51
N LYS A 149 8.90 12.68 -5.34
CA LYS A 149 10.02 11.76 -5.23
C LYS A 149 9.70 10.42 -5.88
N TRP A 150 8.53 9.85 -5.62
CA TRP A 150 8.12 8.58 -6.25
C TRP A 150 8.09 8.68 -7.76
N VAL A 151 7.51 9.78 -8.29
CA VAL A 151 7.45 10.04 -9.74
C VAL A 151 8.84 10.19 -10.33
N LYS A 152 9.74 10.91 -9.66
CA LYS A 152 11.13 11.08 -10.09
C LYS A 152 11.86 9.72 -10.15
N ASP A 153 11.83 8.95 -9.07
CA ASP A 153 12.51 7.66 -8.96
C ASP A 153 12.00 6.67 -10.03
N VAL A 154 10.68 6.66 -10.28
CA VAL A 154 10.08 5.83 -11.33
C VAL A 154 10.55 6.24 -12.72
N LYS A 155 10.58 7.55 -13.02
CA LYS A 155 11.06 8.07 -14.31
C LYS A 155 12.52 7.68 -14.54
N GLU A 156 13.37 7.86 -13.55
CA GLU A 156 14.79 7.50 -13.64
C GLU A 156 14.99 5.99 -13.88
N THR A 157 14.26 5.15 -13.13
CA THR A 157 14.36 3.69 -13.24
C THR A 157 13.76 3.18 -14.56
N ALA A 158 12.70 3.78 -15.06
CA ALA A 158 12.08 3.42 -16.33
C ALA A 158 12.86 3.91 -17.56
N GLY A 159 14.00 4.59 -17.37
CA GLY A 159 14.85 5.07 -18.46
C GLY A 159 14.52 6.51 -18.89
N GLY A 160 13.77 7.27 -18.09
CA GLY A 160 13.50 8.69 -18.29
C GLY A 160 14.60 9.63 -17.77
N GLY A 161 15.82 9.11 -17.55
CA GLY A 161 16.98 9.92 -17.27
C GLY A 161 17.22 10.90 -18.42
N THR A 162 17.47 12.16 -18.11
CA THR A 162 17.91 13.19 -19.05
C THR A 162 19.02 12.61 -19.94
N TYR A 163 18.68 12.26 -21.17
CA TYR A 163 19.70 12.13 -22.19
C TYR A 163 20.42 13.49 -22.21
N GLY A 164 21.67 13.46 -21.85
CA GLY A 164 22.49 14.64 -21.70
C GLY A 164 22.34 15.60 -22.90
N LYS A 165 22.28 16.87 -22.55
CA LYS A 165 22.53 17.95 -23.50
C LYS A 165 23.91 17.80 -24.12
#